data_188a102c3a105754510815a6150745c0
#
_entry.id   188a102c3a105754510815a6150745c0
#
_cell.length_a   1.000
_cell.length_b   1.000
_cell.length_c   1.000
_cell.angle_alpha   90.00
_cell.angle_beta   90.00
_cell.angle_gamma   90.00
#
_symmetry.space_group_name_H-M   'P 1'
#
loop_
_entity.id
_entity.type
_entity.pdbx_description
1 polymer ?
#
loop_
_entity_poly.entity_id
_entity_poly.type
_entity_poly.pdbx_seq_one_letter_code
_entity_poly.pdbx_strand_id
1 'polypeptide(L)'
;MAGLNELIHQAVRLRIMAALVALNPSEEADFTYLRDLLEVSDGNLGAHLRKLEDAGYIAVNKTFVERKPRSFVAVTHEGRKVFQEHVAALEAILNVK
;
A
#
# COMPACT_ATOMS: atom_id res chain seq x y z
N MET A 1 15.33 12.31 14.39
CA MET A 1 14.37 11.20 14.54
C MET A 1 13.41 11.23 13.37
N ALA A 2 13.25 10.12 12.71
CA ALA A 2 12.28 10.03 11.64
C ALA A 2 10.88 10.11 12.23
N GLY A 3 10.05 11.03 11.73
CA GLY A 3 8.67 11.13 12.14
C GLY A 3 7.79 10.14 11.38
N LEU A 4 6.51 10.17 11.69
CA LEU A 4 5.53 9.40 10.94
C LEU A 4 5.42 9.93 9.51
N ASN A 5 5.24 9.03 8.57
CA ASN A 5 4.97 9.42 7.19
C ASN A 5 3.48 9.77 7.08
N GLU A 6 3.17 11.02 6.86
CA GLU A 6 1.79 11.50 6.83
C GLU A 6 0.96 10.87 5.71
N LEU A 7 1.57 10.59 4.57
CA LEU A 7 0.86 9.95 3.47
C LEU A 7 0.44 8.52 3.85
N ILE A 8 1.34 7.77 4.47
CA ILE A 8 1.08 6.40 4.91
C ILE A 8 0.22 6.37 6.18
N HIS A 9 0.31 7.40 7.01
CA HIS A 9 -0.39 7.45 8.29
C HIS A 9 -1.87 7.81 8.15
N GLN A 10 -2.53 7.20 7.20
CA GLN A 10 -3.96 7.28 6.99
C GLN A 10 -4.45 5.82 6.98
N ALA A 11 -5.54 5.55 7.67
CA ALA A 11 -5.97 4.18 7.97
C ALA A 11 -6.00 3.24 6.77
N VAL A 12 -6.61 3.65 5.66
CA VAL A 12 -6.72 2.79 4.48
C VAL A 12 -5.36 2.61 3.82
N ARG A 13 -4.59 3.71 3.66
CA ARG A 13 -3.27 3.63 3.03
C ARG A 13 -2.30 2.80 3.87
N LEU A 14 -2.35 2.93 5.19
CA LEU A 14 -1.52 2.11 6.08
C LEU A 14 -1.84 0.62 5.89
N ARG A 15 -3.12 0.28 5.79
CA ARG A 15 -3.54 -1.11 5.58
C ARG A 15 -3.14 -1.62 4.19
N ILE A 16 -3.21 -0.77 3.16
CA ILE A 16 -2.75 -1.12 1.82
C ILE A 16 -1.26 -1.48 1.87
N MET A 17 -0.45 -0.60 2.45
CA MET A 17 0.98 -0.82 2.52
C MET A 17 1.31 -2.08 3.32
N ALA A 18 0.63 -2.30 4.45
CA ALA A 18 0.84 -3.49 5.27
C ALA A 18 0.54 -4.77 4.48
N ALA A 19 -0.56 -4.79 3.73
CA ALA A 19 -0.94 -5.94 2.91
C ALA A 19 0.09 -6.23 1.81
N LEU A 20 0.59 -5.19 1.16
CA LEU A 20 1.55 -5.35 0.07
C LEU A 20 2.93 -5.75 0.57
N VAL A 21 3.37 -5.17 1.68
CA VAL A 21 4.69 -5.50 2.26
C VAL A 21 4.72 -6.93 2.79
N ALA A 22 3.57 -7.48 3.18
CA ALA A 22 3.47 -8.87 3.62
C ALA A 22 3.68 -9.88 2.49
N LEU A 23 3.54 -9.45 1.24
CA LEU A 23 3.79 -10.32 0.08
C LEU A 23 5.29 -10.46 -0.16
N ASN A 24 5.66 -11.53 -0.91
CA ASN A 24 7.03 -11.67 -1.37
C ASN A 24 7.37 -10.53 -2.33
N PRO A 25 8.65 -10.11 -2.44
CA PRO A 25 9.01 -8.94 -3.25
C PRO A 25 8.59 -9.01 -4.72
N SER A 26 8.41 -10.21 -5.28
CA SER A 26 8.00 -10.38 -6.68
C SER A 26 6.49 -10.53 -6.85
N GLU A 27 5.73 -10.53 -5.77
CA GLU A 27 4.28 -10.75 -5.84
C GLU A 27 3.51 -9.44 -5.95
N GLU A 28 2.37 -9.51 -6.64
CA GLU A 28 1.45 -8.40 -6.80
C GLU A 28 0.09 -8.78 -6.23
N ALA A 29 -0.64 -7.81 -5.74
CA ALA A 29 -2.00 -8.01 -5.25
C ALA A 29 -3.00 -7.57 -6.32
N ASP A 30 -4.03 -8.37 -6.54
CA ASP A 30 -5.15 -8.02 -7.42
C ASP A 30 -5.96 -6.89 -6.78
N PHE A 31 -6.38 -5.91 -7.58
CA PHE A 31 -7.20 -4.80 -7.11
C PHE A 31 -8.46 -5.26 -6.38
N THR A 32 -9.17 -6.24 -6.96
CA THR A 32 -10.39 -6.77 -6.37
C THR A 32 -10.13 -7.42 -5.02
N TYR A 33 -9.02 -8.14 -4.91
CA TYR A 33 -8.61 -8.74 -3.64
C TYR A 33 -8.39 -7.69 -2.57
N LEU A 34 -7.66 -6.61 -2.92
CA LEU A 34 -7.41 -5.52 -1.97
C LEU A 34 -8.71 -4.82 -1.57
N ARG A 35 -9.59 -4.57 -2.54
CA ARG A 35 -10.87 -3.94 -2.27
C ARG A 35 -11.68 -4.74 -1.25
N ASP A 36 -11.76 -6.04 -1.45
CA ASP A 36 -12.55 -6.91 -0.58
C ASP A 36 -11.89 -7.06 0.79
N LEU A 37 -10.56 -7.20 0.82
CA LEU A 37 -9.81 -7.30 2.06
C LEU A 37 -10.00 -6.06 2.94
N LEU A 38 -9.99 -4.88 2.33
CA LEU A 38 -10.06 -3.61 3.04
C LEU A 38 -11.50 -3.13 3.25
N GLU A 39 -12.47 -3.78 2.61
CA GLU A 39 -13.88 -3.43 2.69
C GLU A 39 -14.15 -1.98 2.30
N VAL A 40 -13.58 -1.57 1.16
CA VAL A 40 -13.74 -0.22 0.62
C VAL A 40 -14.36 -0.28 -0.77
N SER A 41 -14.85 0.86 -1.27
CA SER A 41 -15.37 0.94 -2.63
C SER A 41 -14.24 0.99 -3.65
N ASP A 42 -14.55 0.69 -4.91
CA ASP A 42 -13.60 0.81 -6.01
C ASP A 42 -13.01 2.22 -6.09
N GLY A 43 -13.86 3.24 -6.02
CA GLY A 43 -13.43 4.62 -6.10
C GLY A 43 -12.55 5.04 -4.93
N ASN A 44 -12.89 4.59 -3.74
CA ASN A 44 -12.10 4.88 -2.54
C ASN A 44 -10.71 4.24 -2.64
N LEU A 45 -10.67 2.95 -2.98
CA LEU A 45 -9.39 2.25 -3.16
C LEU A 45 -8.56 2.91 -4.26
N GLY A 46 -9.17 3.20 -5.42
CA GLY A 46 -8.47 3.83 -6.53
C GLY A 46 -7.84 5.16 -6.16
N ALA A 47 -8.55 5.98 -5.39
CA ALA A 47 -8.04 7.28 -4.95
C ALA A 47 -6.82 7.12 -4.03
N HIS A 48 -6.87 6.18 -3.10
CA HIS A 48 -5.73 5.93 -2.20
C HIS A 48 -4.54 5.33 -2.94
N LEU A 49 -4.78 4.41 -3.87
CA LEU A 49 -3.71 3.82 -4.67
C LEU A 49 -3.01 4.89 -5.52
N ARG A 50 -3.78 5.83 -6.10
CA ARG A 50 -3.20 6.90 -6.90
C ARG A 50 -2.23 7.76 -6.07
N LYS A 51 -2.61 8.09 -4.83
CA LYS A 51 -1.74 8.87 -3.96
C LYS A 51 -0.44 8.14 -3.65
N LEU A 52 -0.52 6.84 -3.38
CA LEU A 52 0.66 6.02 -3.10
C LEU A 52 1.53 5.86 -4.35
N GLU A 53 0.91 5.68 -5.50
CA GLU A 53 1.63 5.55 -6.77
C GLU A 53 2.35 6.84 -7.13
N ASP A 54 1.68 7.99 -6.97
CA ASP A 54 2.28 9.30 -7.25
C ASP A 54 3.49 9.57 -6.35
N ALA A 55 3.49 9.04 -5.15
CA ALA A 55 4.62 9.15 -4.22
C ALA A 55 5.74 8.17 -4.53
N GLY A 56 5.53 7.22 -5.45
CA GLY A 56 6.52 6.22 -5.81
C GLY A 56 6.57 5.03 -4.86
N TYR A 57 5.58 4.85 -4.01
CA TYR A 57 5.59 3.79 -3.01
C TYR A 57 4.99 2.48 -3.52
N ILE A 58 4.17 2.55 -4.55
CA ILE A 58 3.59 1.38 -5.20
C ILE A 58 3.64 1.54 -6.71
N ALA A 59 3.51 0.43 -7.41
CA ALA A 59 3.34 0.41 -8.85
C ALA A 59 2.01 -0.29 -9.16
N VAL A 60 1.22 0.30 -10.04
CA VAL A 60 -0.05 -0.28 -10.48
C VAL A 60 0.13 -0.73 -11.92
N ASN A 61 -0.09 -2.01 -12.16
CA ASN A 61 0.07 -2.63 -13.47
C ASN A 61 -1.30 -3.02 -14.00
N LYS A 62 -1.73 -2.36 -15.06
CA LYS A 62 -3.02 -2.62 -15.70
C LYS A 62 -2.82 -3.54 -16.89
N THR A 63 -3.59 -4.61 -16.95
CA THR A 63 -3.46 -5.61 -18.00
C THR A 63 -4.84 -6.21 -18.32
N PHE A 64 -4.85 -7.18 -19.21
CA PHE A 64 -6.08 -7.93 -19.54
C PHE A 64 -5.85 -9.41 -19.22
N VAL A 65 -6.82 -10.01 -18.56
CA VAL A 65 -6.85 -11.44 -18.30
C VAL A 65 -8.18 -11.94 -18.88
N GLU A 66 -8.10 -12.87 -19.81
CA GLU A 66 -9.28 -13.41 -20.49
C GLU A 66 -10.17 -12.28 -21.06
N ARG A 67 -9.52 -11.28 -21.68
CA ARG A 67 -10.17 -10.12 -22.32
C ARG A 67 -10.85 -9.16 -21.34
N LYS A 68 -10.61 -9.32 -20.04
CA LYS A 68 -11.12 -8.41 -19.02
C LYS A 68 -10.01 -7.60 -18.43
N PRO A 69 -10.22 -6.29 -18.20
CA PRO A 69 -9.19 -5.48 -17.57
C PRO A 69 -8.99 -5.92 -16.12
N ARG A 70 -7.71 -6.03 -15.74
CA ARG A 70 -7.30 -6.36 -14.37
C ARG A 70 -6.18 -5.42 -13.97
N SER A 71 -6.20 -5.03 -12.71
CA SER A 71 -5.12 -4.21 -12.13
C SER A 71 -4.44 -4.98 -11.02
N PHE A 72 -3.11 -4.95 -11.04
CA PHE A 72 -2.28 -5.57 -10.01
C PHE A 72 -1.43 -4.51 -9.37
N VAL A 73 -1.21 -4.62 -8.07
CA VAL A 73 -0.51 -3.62 -7.27
C VAL A 73 0.66 -4.28 -6.56
N ALA A 74 1.82 -3.65 -6.66
CA ALA A 74 3.04 -4.11 -5.99
C ALA A 74 3.66 -2.97 -5.20
N VAL A 75 4.26 -3.28 -4.07
CA VAL A 75 5.05 -2.29 -3.34
C VAL A 75 6.40 -2.14 -4.04
N THR A 76 6.87 -0.89 -4.16
CA THR A 76 8.19 -0.61 -4.71
C THR A 76 9.26 -0.78 -3.62
N HIS A 77 10.53 -0.79 -4.03
CA HIS A 77 11.64 -0.80 -3.08
C HIS A 77 11.54 0.41 -2.13
N GLU A 78 11.27 1.58 -2.68
CA GLU A 78 11.11 2.80 -1.90
C GLU A 78 9.92 2.71 -0.94
N GLY A 79 8.80 2.18 -1.42
CA GLY A 79 7.61 2.01 -0.59
C GLY A 79 7.85 1.08 0.58
N ARG A 80 8.58 -0.01 0.36
CA ARG A 80 8.92 -0.96 1.42
C ARG A 80 9.81 -0.30 2.47
N LYS A 81 10.80 0.45 2.02
CA LYS A 81 11.71 1.18 2.92
C LYS A 81 10.95 2.19 3.77
N VAL A 82 10.13 3.01 3.14
CA VAL A 82 9.36 4.06 3.81
C VAL A 82 8.36 3.44 4.80
N PHE A 83 7.74 2.33 4.43
CA PHE A 83 6.81 1.64 5.32
C PHE A 83 7.53 1.12 6.56
N GLN A 84 8.71 0.52 6.39
CA GLN A 84 9.50 0.01 7.53
C GLN A 84 9.91 1.14 8.47
N GLU A 85 10.28 2.29 7.92
CA GLU A 85 10.62 3.48 8.72
C GLU A 85 9.39 4.00 9.49
N HIS A 86 8.22 3.97 8.83
CA HIS A 86 6.97 4.39 9.46
C HIS A 86 6.59 3.46 10.62
N VAL A 87 6.72 2.15 10.41
CA VAL A 87 6.45 1.16 11.47
C VAL A 87 7.39 1.37 12.65
N ALA A 88 8.67 1.61 12.39
CA ALA A 88 9.64 1.88 13.44
C ALA A 88 9.27 3.13 14.24
N ALA A 89 8.81 4.17 13.56
CA ALA A 89 8.36 5.41 14.22
C ALA A 89 7.12 5.15 15.09
N LEU A 90 6.18 4.35 14.59
CA LEU A 90 4.99 3.97 15.37
C LEU A 90 5.37 3.16 16.61
N GLU A 91 6.27 2.20 16.45
CA GLU A 91 6.73 1.38 17.58
C GLU A 91 7.40 2.24 18.63
N ALA A 92 8.20 3.23 18.23
CA ALA A 92 8.84 4.14 19.16
C ALA A 92 7.82 4.93 19.98
N ILE A 93 6.72 5.36 19.35
CA ILE A 93 5.63 6.05 20.02
C ILE A 93 4.92 5.14 21.02
N LEU A 94 4.60 3.91 20.58
CA LEU A 94 3.85 2.95 21.38
C LEU A 94 4.66 2.39 22.54
N ASN A 95 5.99 2.40 22.46
CA ASN A 95 6.88 1.85 23.47
C ASN A 95 7.49 2.91 24.37
N VAL A 96 6.94 4.10 24.39
CA VAL A 96 7.38 5.14 25.32
C VAL A 96 6.98 4.74 26.74
N LYS A 97 7.94 4.84 27.63
CA LYS A 97 7.74 4.52 29.05
C LYS A 97 7.70 5.77 29.89
#